data_409effedc740bb3d685eb5c3b3d9b912
#
_entry.id   409effedc740bb3d685eb5c3b3d9b912
#
_cell.length_a   1.000
_cell.length_b   1.000
_cell.length_c   1.000
_cell.angle_alpha   90.00
_cell.angle_beta   90.00
_cell.angle_gamma   90.00
#
_symmetry.space_group_name_H-M   'P 1'
#
loop_
_entity.id
_entity.type
_entity.pdbx_description
1 polymer ?
#
loop_
_entity_poly.entity_id
_entity_poly.type
_entity_poly.pdbx_seq_one_letter_code
_entity_poly.pdbx_strand_id
1 'polypeptide(L)'
;MPLTQLQADIARLISINRSPASHLAGGAALHIEPDSLRASNDLDYFHDAEALVGQAFAADRNVLETAGYGVEVTQSQPGFVRAIVGRDGDATKVDWAHDSSWRFLPPVMDPRVGYRLHPLDLAINKVLALAGRDEPRDFLDVIYVHRLYLSVGSLCWAAAGKDPGFSPAMLVEMLARKGRFRAEDFAGLSLSSAPNLGDLKHTWLDSIAAARWLSGELPSEDAGCLYWDPASRKFVTPSGDLTRLVRHFGSQGGVLPLIGDAPSLESDAAARRLLAENVTLPIQPQAPKRRSVKRGRPKT
;
A
#
# COMPACT_ATOMS: atom_id res chain seq x y z
N MET A 1 16.98 1.32 6.92
CA MET A 1 16.99 0.84 5.52
C MET A 1 15.80 -0.07 5.32
N PRO A 2 15.00 0.09 4.29
CA PRO A 2 13.72 -0.65 4.13
C PRO A 2 13.92 -2.13 3.79
N LEU A 3 14.92 -2.46 2.95
CA LEU A 3 15.36 -3.83 2.69
C LEU A 3 16.71 -4.08 3.35
N THR A 4 16.92 -5.26 3.89
CA THR A 4 18.28 -5.68 4.27
C THR A 4 19.14 -5.81 3.02
N GLN A 5 20.47 -5.82 3.18
CA GLN A 5 21.37 -6.02 2.03
C GLN A 5 21.05 -7.34 1.31
N LEU A 6 20.82 -8.42 2.07
CA LEU A 6 20.43 -9.71 1.53
C LEU A 6 19.14 -9.63 0.70
N GLN A 7 18.09 -8.97 1.23
CA GLN A 7 16.83 -8.79 0.52
C GLN A 7 16.98 -7.96 -0.76
N ALA A 8 17.79 -6.89 -0.70
CA ALA A 8 18.06 -6.05 -1.87
C ALA A 8 18.81 -6.82 -2.96
N ASP A 9 19.81 -7.65 -2.58
CA ASP A 9 20.55 -8.48 -3.53
C ASP A 9 19.65 -9.55 -4.16
N ILE A 10 18.83 -10.25 -3.37
CA ILE A 10 17.84 -11.21 -3.86
C ILE A 10 16.89 -10.53 -4.83
N ALA A 11 16.24 -9.44 -4.42
CA ALA A 11 15.26 -8.73 -5.25
C ALA A 11 15.87 -8.23 -6.56
N ARG A 12 17.11 -7.73 -6.54
CA ARG A 12 17.85 -7.31 -7.74
C ARG A 12 18.15 -8.48 -8.67
N LEU A 13 18.58 -9.62 -8.15
CA LEU A 13 18.89 -10.81 -8.96
C LEU A 13 17.65 -11.32 -9.70
N ILE A 14 16.51 -11.46 -9.01
CA ILE A 14 15.29 -11.98 -9.60
C ILE A 14 14.44 -10.91 -10.32
N SER A 15 14.87 -9.65 -10.31
CA SER A 15 14.18 -8.56 -11.02
C SER A 15 13.98 -8.81 -12.51
N ILE A 16 14.89 -9.55 -13.14
CA ILE A 16 14.83 -9.95 -14.55
C ILE A 16 13.59 -10.78 -14.88
N ASN A 17 13.04 -11.51 -13.90
CA ASN A 17 11.85 -12.34 -14.05
C ASN A 17 10.55 -11.60 -13.71
N ARG A 18 10.62 -10.30 -13.43
CA ARG A 18 9.46 -9.48 -13.05
C ARG A 18 8.78 -8.91 -14.28
N SER A 19 7.46 -8.77 -14.15
CA SER A 19 6.60 -8.19 -15.19
C SER A 19 5.39 -7.50 -14.52
N PRO A 20 4.53 -6.80 -15.26
CA PRO A 20 3.28 -6.32 -14.67
C PRO A 20 2.41 -7.43 -14.05
N ALA A 21 2.50 -8.68 -14.55
CA ALA A 21 1.79 -9.84 -14.01
C ALA A 21 2.57 -10.60 -12.92
N SER A 22 3.79 -10.16 -12.58
CA SER A 22 4.66 -10.77 -11.58
C SER A 22 5.51 -9.69 -10.91
N HIS A 23 5.15 -9.25 -9.72
CA HIS A 23 5.69 -8.03 -9.12
C HIS A 23 5.87 -8.15 -7.61
N LEU A 24 6.79 -7.35 -7.06
CA LEU A 24 6.98 -7.22 -5.62
C LEU A 24 5.76 -6.52 -5.00
N ALA A 25 5.29 -7.01 -3.87
CA ALA A 25 4.15 -6.50 -3.12
C ALA A 25 4.45 -6.44 -1.61
N GLY A 26 3.43 -6.47 -0.78
CA GLY A 26 3.57 -6.57 0.67
C GLY A 26 4.29 -5.39 1.34
N GLY A 27 4.90 -5.69 2.48
CA GLY A 27 5.64 -4.70 3.27
C GLY A 27 6.91 -4.21 2.57
N ALA A 28 7.62 -5.10 1.88
CA ALA A 28 8.86 -4.77 1.18
C ALA A 28 8.64 -3.75 0.06
N ALA A 29 7.55 -3.88 -0.69
CA ALA A 29 7.20 -2.92 -1.74
C ALA A 29 6.72 -1.57 -1.17
N LEU A 30 5.96 -1.59 -0.06
CA LEU A 30 5.45 -0.38 0.58
C LEU A 30 6.58 0.46 1.19
N HIS A 31 7.52 -0.21 1.84
CA HIS A 31 8.62 0.42 2.57
C HIS A 31 9.94 0.42 1.80
N ILE A 32 9.91 0.46 0.48
CA ILE A 32 11.12 0.36 -0.34
C ILE A 32 12.01 1.62 -0.28
N GLU A 33 11.47 2.76 0.13
CA GLU A 33 12.22 4.01 0.20
C GLU A 33 13.10 4.08 1.46
N PRO A 34 14.29 4.74 1.40
CA PRO A 34 15.28 4.75 2.48
C PRO A 34 14.79 5.34 3.81
N ASP A 35 13.86 6.29 3.76
CA ASP A 35 13.28 7.03 4.88
C ASP A 35 11.97 6.43 5.39
N SER A 36 11.67 5.21 4.98
CA SER A 36 10.43 4.54 5.37
C SER A 36 10.38 4.20 6.85
N LEU A 37 9.15 4.06 7.36
CA LEU A 37 8.82 3.84 8.77
C LEU A 37 9.49 2.59 9.35
N ARG A 38 9.58 1.51 8.56
CA ARG A 38 10.09 0.21 8.99
C ARG A 38 10.70 -0.60 7.87
N ALA A 39 11.51 -1.60 8.23
CA ALA A 39 11.91 -2.66 7.31
C ALA A 39 10.82 -3.73 7.19
N SER A 40 10.84 -4.50 6.10
CA SER A 40 10.07 -5.75 5.97
C SER A 40 10.96 -6.94 6.34
N ASN A 41 10.35 -7.95 6.98
CA ASN A 41 11.05 -9.19 7.33
C ASN A 41 11.01 -10.22 6.20
N ASP A 42 10.26 -9.96 5.15
CA ASP A 42 9.96 -10.86 4.04
C ASP A 42 9.90 -10.13 2.69
N LEU A 43 10.01 -10.91 1.62
CA LEU A 43 9.74 -10.46 0.25
C LEU A 43 8.49 -11.19 -0.25
N ASP A 44 7.47 -10.45 -0.64
CA ASP A 44 6.22 -10.98 -1.18
C ASP A 44 6.16 -10.69 -2.68
N TYR A 45 6.15 -11.74 -3.52
CA TYR A 45 5.95 -11.63 -4.97
C TYR A 45 4.56 -12.11 -5.34
N PHE A 46 3.75 -11.22 -5.93
CA PHE A 46 2.40 -11.54 -6.38
C PHE A 46 2.35 -11.78 -7.89
N HIS A 47 1.48 -12.72 -8.25
CA HIS A 47 1.29 -13.20 -9.63
C HIS A 47 -0.18 -13.19 -10.00
N ASP A 48 -0.51 -12.69 -11.18
CA ASP A 48 -1.88 -12.48 -11.67
C ASP A 48 -2.63 -13.78 -12.01
N ALA A 49 -1.94 -14.92 -12.04
CA ALA A 49 -2.54 -16.22 -12.26
C ALA A 49 -1.84 -17.30 -11.43
N GLU A 50 -2.61 -18.27 -10.94
CA GLU A 50 -2.11 -19.39 -10.15
C GLU A 50 -0.99 -20.17 -10.88
N ALA A 51 -1.18 -20.42 -12.18
CA ALA A 51 -0.21 -21.12 -13.01
C ALA A 51 1.15 -20.39 -13.13
N LEU A 52 1.19 -19.07 -12.96
CA LEU A 52 2.43 -18.28 -13.01
C LEU A 52 3.30 -18.49 -11.77
N VAL A 53 2.73 -18.82 -10.62
CA VAL A 53 3.46 -18.95 -9.35
C VAL A 53 4.57 -19.99 -9.44
N GLY A 54 4.24 -21.21 -9.89
CA GLY A 54 5.22 -22.28 -10.04
C GLY A 54 6.31 -21.97 -11.08
N GLN A 55 5.93 -21.33 -12.19
CA GLN A 55 6.88 -20.92 -13.24
C GLN A 55 7.84 -19.85 -12.74
N ALA A 56 7.32 -18.83 -12.08
CA ALA A 56 8.12 -17.73 -11.51
C ALA A 56 9.05 -18.25 -10.41
N PHE A 57 8.56 -19.10 -9.50
CA PHE A 57 9.40 -19.73 -8.49
C PHE A 57 10.54 -20.53 -9.11
N ALA A 58 10.27 -21.37 -10.12
CA ALA A 58 11.30 -22.18 -10.77
C ALA A 58 12.36 -21.31 -11.45
N ALA A 59 11.95 -20.23 -12.14
CA ALA A 59 12.87 -19.29 -12.78
C ALA A 59 13.72 -18.54 -11.73
N ASP A 60 13.10 -18.02 -10.67
CA ASP A 60 13.78 -17.30 -9.58
C ASP A 60 14.75 -18.23 -8.84
N ARG A 61 14.33 -19.45 -8.52
CA ARG A 61 15.16 -20.45 -7.87
C ARG A 61 16.44 -20.72 -8.66
N ASN A 62 16.32 -20.92 -9.98
CA ASN A 62 17.47 -21.15 -10.86
C ASN A 62 18.47 -19.98 -10.83
N VAL A 63 17.97 -18.73 -10.86
CA VAL A 63 18.82 -17.53 -10.78
C VAL A 63 19.53 -17.45 -9.42
N LEU A 64 18.81 -17.70 -8.33
CA LEU A 64 19.32 -17.63 -6.96
C LEU A 64 20.37 -18.73 -6.69
N GLU A 65 20.06 -19.98 -7.05
CA GLU A 65 21.00 -21.12 -6.88
C GLU A 65 22.27 -20.91 -7.74
N THR A 66 22.14 -20.40 -8.96
CA THR A 66 23.28 -20.05 -9.83
C THR A 66 24.14 -18.95 -9.20
N ALA A 67 23.54 -18.02 -8.44
CA ALA A 67 24.25 -16.96 -7.71
C ALA A 67 24.78 -17.41 -6.33
N GLY A 68 24.67 -18.70 -5.99
CA GLY A 68 25.20 -19.28 -4.76
C GLY A 68 24.28 -19.13 -3.54
N TYR A 69 23.00 -18.84 -3.73
CA TYR A 69 22.01 -18.83 -2.63
C TYR A 69 21.44 -20.23 -2.41
N GLY A 70 21.27 -20.61 -1.14
CA GLY A 70 20.43 -21.75 -0.76
C GLY A 70 18.94 -21.35 -0.85
N VAL A 71 18.12 -22.25 -1.40
CA VAL A 71 16.65 -22.06 -1.52
C VAL A 71 15.96 -23.26 -0.89
N GLU A 72 15.50 -23.12 0.34
CA GLU A 72 14.81 -24.16 1.09
C GLU A 72 13.28 -23.92 1.05
N VAL A 73 12.54 -24.79 0.35
CA VAL A 73 11.09 -24.70 0.25
C VAL A 73 10.46 -25.19 1.57
N THR A 74 9.74 -24.29 2.23
CA THR A 74 9.04 -24.60 3.49
C THR A 74 7.56 -24.88 3.30
N GLN A 75 6.96 -24.35 2.22
CA GLN A 75 5.57 -24.59 1.86
C GLN A 75 5.40 -24.54 0.34
N SER A 76 4.62 -25.45 -0.22
CA SER A 76 4.27 -25.47 -1.65
C SER A 76 2.87 -26.02 -1.82
N GLN A 77 2.01 -25.26 -2.48
CA GLN A 77 0.64 -25.64 -2.85
C GLN A 77 0.23 -24.86 -4.11
N PRO A 78 -0.84 -25.25 -4.80
CA PRO A 78 -1.35 -24.48 -5.93
C PRO A 78 -1.50 -23.00 -5.58
N GLY A 79 -0.95 -22.12 -6.40
CA GLY A 79 -0.99 -20.66 -6.18
C GLY A 79 -0.13 -20.11 -5.05
N PHE A 80 0.69 -20.93 -4.36
CA PHE A 80 1.54 -20.43 -3.28
C PHE A 80 2.81 -21.27 -3.08
N VAL A 81 3.97 -20.61 -3.06
CA VAL A 81 5.25 -21.20 -2.65
C VAL A 81 5.92 -20.28 -1.64
N ARG A 82 6.43 -20.85 -0.57
CA ARG A 82 7.28 -20.17 0.43
C ARG A 82 8.62 -20.86 0.53
N ALA A 83 9.67 -20.08 0.50
CA ALA A 83 11.03 -20.56 0.73
C ALA A 83 11.81 -19.66 1.69
N ILE A 84 12.78 -20.25 2.37
CA ILE A 84 13.86 -19.52 3.03
C ILE A 84 15.00 -19.43 2.02
N VAL A 85 15.41 -18.22 1.71
CA VAL A 85 16.52 -17.93 0.79
C VAL A 85 17.66 -17.32 1.58
N GLY A 86 18.83 -17.92 1.50
CA GLY A 86 19.95 -17.49 2.33
C GLY A 86 21.30 -17.73 1.69
N ARG A 87 22.31 -17.00 2.21
CA ARG A 87 23.72 -17.15 1.86
C ARG A 87 24.59 -16.66 3.04
N ASP A 88 25.72 -17.32 3.29
CA ASP A 88 26.74 -16.91 4.27
C ASP A 88 26.21 -16.76 5.72
N GLY A 89 25.17 -17.51 6.09
CA GLY A 89 24.55 -17.48 7.42
C GLY A 89 23.37 -16.52 7.57
N ASP A 90 23.15 -15.62 6.62
CA ASP A 90 21.98 -14.76 6.57
C ASP A 90 20.85 -15.40 5.75
N ALA A 91 19.62 -15.18 6.15
CA ALA A 91 18.45 -15.72 5.46
C ALA A 91 17.23 -14.79 5.54
N THR A 92 16.37 -14.88 4.53
CA THR A 92 15.08 -14.19 4.50
C THR A 92 14.00 -15.09 3.94
N LYS A 93 12.78 -14.85 4.36
CA LYS A 93 11.60 -15.52 3.81
C LYS A 93 11.20 -14.84 2.50
N VAL A 94 10.87 -15.65 1.51
CA VAL A 94 10.35 -15.19 0.21
C VAL A 94 9.08 -15.96 -0.09
N ASP A 95 8.02 -15.26 -0.42
CA ASP A 95 6.72 -15.79 -0.79
C ASP A 95 6.43 -15.48 -2.26
N TRP A 96 6.03 -16.50 -3.00
CA TRP A 96 5.42 -16.38 -4.33
C TRP A 96 3.96 -16.77 -4.20
N ALA A 97 3.05 -15.83 -4.44
CA ALA A 97 1.63 -16.02 -4.22
C ALA A 97 0.80 -15.57 -5.43
N HIS A 98 -0.26 -16.30 -5.72
CA HIS A 98 -1.32 -15.80 -6.58
C HIS A 98 -2.10 -14.71 -5.85
N ASP A 99 -2.33 -13.59 -6.51
CA ASP A 99 -3.24 -12.53 -6.06
C ASP A 99 -4.12 -12.12 -7.26
N SER A 100 -5.27 -11.52 -6.95
CA SER A 100 -6.17 -11.01 -7.99
C SER A 100 -5.44 -10.03 -8.91
N SER A 101 -5.63 -10.21 -10.21
CA SER A 101 -5.15 -9.25 -11.22
C SER A 101 -5.91 -7.92 -11.19
N TRP A 102 -7.06 -7.84 -10.49
CA TRP A 102 -7.83 -6.62 -10.36
C TRP A 102 -7.12 -5.63 -9.44
N ARG A 103 -6.85 -4.44 -9.95
CA ARG A 103 -6.18 -3.35 -9.23
C ARG A 103 -6.55 -2.00 -9.82
N PHE A 104 -6.31 -0.92 -9.09
CA PHE A 104 -6.61 0.43 -9.56
C PHE A 104 -5.61 0.88 -10.62
N LEU A 105 -4.33 0.62 -10.40
CA LEU A 105 -3.24 1.14 -11.23
C LEU A 105 -2.30 0.02 -11.65
N PRO A 106 -1.69 0.13 -12.85
CA PRO A 106 -0.68 -0.84 -13.28
C PRO A 106 0.50 -0.86 -12.30
N PRO A 107 1.15 -2.03 -12.09
CA PRO A 107 2.41 -2.11 -11.37
C PRO A 107 3.46 -1.20 -12.00
N VAL A 108 4.30 -0.60 -11.16
CA VAL A 108 5.33 0.34 -11.60
C VAL A 108 6.67 -0.34 -11.76
N MET A 109 7.40 0.02 -12.81
CA MET A 109 8.79 -0.39 -12.98
C MET A 109 9.65 0.31 -11.93
N ASP A 110 10.45 -0.46 -11.19
CA ASP A 110 11.45 0.03 -10.24
C ASP A 110 12.81 -0.62 -10.56
N PRO A 111 13.85 0.17 -10.82
CA PRO A 111 15.15 -0.36 -11.25
C PRO A 111 15.82 -1.26 -10.21
N ARG A 112 15.40 -1.21 -8.95
CA ARG A 112 15.95 -1.99 -7.85
C ARG A 112 15.38 -3.40 -7.77
N VAL A 113 14.10 -3.57 -8.15
CA VAL A 113 13.35 -4.81 -7.91
C VAL A 113 12.57 -5.29 -9.15
N GLY A 114 12.68 -4.62 -10.30
CA GLY A 114 11.92 -4.88 -11.51
C GLY A 114 10.55 -4.23 -11.47
N TYR A 115 9.49 -4.98 -11.21
CA TYR A 115 8.14 -4.45 -11.04
C TYR A 115 7.69 -4.55 -9.59
N ARG A 116 6.97 -3.53 -9.13
CA ARG A 116 6.29 -3.53 -7.83
C ARG A 116 4.85 -3.05 -7.96
N LEU A 117 4.00 -3.50 -7.06
CA LEU A 117 2.62 -3.03 -6.99
C LEU A 117 2.59 -1.51 -6.77
N HIS A 118 1.64 -0.84 -7.42
CA HIS A 118 1.49 0.61 -7.29
C HIS A 118 1.26 1.01 -5.81
N PRO A 119 1.86 2.11 -5.30
CA PRO A 119 1.74 2.51 -3.90
C PRO A 119 0.31 2.68 -3.39
N LEU A 120 -0.62 3.16 -4.23
CA LEU A 120 -2.03 3.27 -3.84
C LEU A 120 -2.70 1.89 -3.69
N ASP A 121 -2.40 0.93 -4.58
CA ASP A 121 -2.88 -0.43 -4.42
C ASP A 121 -2.28 -1.12 -3.19
N LEU A 122 -0.99 -0.86 -2.88
CA LEU A 122 -0.37 -1.29 -1.62
C LEU A 122 -1.10 -0.70 -0.41
N ALA A 123 -1.42 0.59 -0.44
CA ALA A 123 -2.14 1.27 0.64
C ALA A 123 -3.53 0.65 0.87
N ILE A 124 -4.27 0.38 -0.20
CA ILE A 124 -5.59 -0.27 -0.15
C ILE A 124 -5.46 -1.70 0.38
N ASN A 125 -4.46 -2.46 -0.06
CA ASN A 125 -4.19 -3.80 0.46
C ASN A 125 -3.89 -3.79 1.97
N LYS A 126 -3.23 -2.74 2.50
CA LYS A 126 -2.98 -2.60 3.94
C LYS A 126 -4.25 -2.35 4.75
N VAL A 127 -5.20 -1.62 4.20
CA VAL A 127 -6.54 -1.45 4.81
C VAL A 127 -7.26 -2.79 4.90
N LEU A 128 -7.31 -3.57 3.81
CA LEU A 128 -7.92 -4.91 3.79
C LEU A 128 -7.20 -5.88 4.75
N ALA A 129 -5.86 -5.86 4.78
CA ALA A 129 -5.07 -6.67 5.69
C ALA A 129 -5.40 -6.35 7.17
N LEU A 130 -5.44 -5.07 7.56
CA LEU A 130 -5.77 -4.65 8.92
C LEU A 130 -7.23 -4.98 9.27
N ALA A 131 -8.16 -4.89 8.32
CA ALA A 131 -9.53 -5.32 8.54
C ALA A 131 -9.62 -6.82 8.85
N GLY A 132 -8.88 -7.65 8.12
CA GLY A 132 -8.91 -9.11 8.24
C GLY A 132 -8.11 -9.69 9.42
N ARG A 133 -7.08 -8.99 9.91
CA ARG A 133 -6.21 -9.48 10.99
C ARG A 133 -5.77 -8.34 11.92
N ASP A 134 -5.34 -8.67 13.14
CA ASP A 134 -4.95 -7.67 14.15
C ASP A 134 -3.43 -7.69 14.35
N GLU A 135 -2.70 -7.25 13.32
CA GLU A 135 -1.25 -7.23 13.30
C GLU A 135 -0.71 -5.81 13.55
N PRO A 136 0.19 -5.60 14.52
CA PRO A 136 0.76 -4.28 14.81
C PRO A 136 1.42 -3.62 13.60
N ARG A 137 2.06 -4.41 12.73
CA ARG A 137 2.69 -3.92 11.50
C ARG A 137 1.68 -3.35 10.51
N ASP A 138 0.50 -3.99 10.33
CA ASP A 138 -0.52 -3.50 9.41
C ASP A 138 -1.18 -2.22 9.94
N PHE A 139 -1.32 -2.08 11.26
CA PHE A 139 -1.78 -0.85 11.89
C PHE A 139 -0.83 0.33 11.62
N LEU A 140 0.49 0.12 11.82
CA LEU A 140 1.49 1.13 11.48
C LEU A 140 1.50 1.47 9.99
N ASP A 141 1.36 0.45 9.14
CA ASP A 141 1.33 0.63 7.69
C ASP A 141 0.12 1.46 7.26
N VAL A 142 -1.07 1.24 7.85
CA VAL A 142 -2.28 2.05 7.55
C VAL A 142 -2.11 3.51 8.01
N ILE A 143 -1.52 3.76 9.18
CA ILE A 143 -1.20 5.13 9.61
C ILE A 143 -0.17 5.77 8.68
N TYR A 144 0.85 5.01 8.26
CA TYR A 144 1.87 5.49 7.34
C TYR A 144 1.27 5.90 5.99
N VAL A 145 0.46 5.04 5.37
CA VAL A 145 -0.18 5.36 4.07
C VAL A 145 -1.24 6.46 4.18
N HIS A 146 -1.92 6.56 5.32
CA HIS A 146 -2.82 7.68 5.61
C HIS A 146 -2.10 9.03 5.59
N ARG A 147 -0.90 9.09 6.14
CA ARG A 147 -0.10 10.32 6.20
C ARG A 147 0.51 10.68 4.85
N LEU A 148 0.85 9.67 4.03
CA LEU A 148 1.58 9.89 2.78
C LEU A 148 0.69 10.01 1.54
N TYR A 149 -0.41 9.26 1.50
CA TYR A 149 -1.17 9.10 0.26
C TYR A 149 -2.59 9.65 0.38
N LEU A 150 -3.48 8.90 0.99
CA LEU A 150 -4.91 9.21 1.08
C LEU A 150 -5.44 8.95 2.48
N SER A 151 -6.52 9.64 2.86
CA SER A 151 -7.18 9.39 4.15
C SER A 151 -7.63 7.94 4.28
N VAL A 152 -7.71 7.45 5.53
CA VAL A 152 -8.25 6.10 5.83
C VAL A 152 -9.64 5.93 5.21
N GLY A 153 -10.49 6.97 5.25
CA GLY A 153 -11.82 6.93 4.63
C GLY A 153 -11.78 6.70 3.12
N SER A 154 -10.89 7.41 2.39
CA SER A 154 -10.72 7.22 0.95
C SER A 154 -10.15 5.84 0.61
N LEU A 155 -9.25 5.33 1.43
CA LEU A 155 -8.69 3.99 1.25
C LEU A 155 -9.75 2.91 1.52
N CYS A 156 -10.59 3.05 2.56
CA CYS A 156 -11.74 2.15 2.80
C CYS A 156 -12.76 2.23 1.67
N TRP A 157 -12.99 3.43 1.13
CA TRP A 157 -13.89 3.64 -0.01
C TRP A 157 -13.44 2.87 -1.23
N ALA A 158 -12.17 3.00 -1.59
CA ALA A 158 -11.57 2.27 -2.70
C ALA A 158 -11.48 0.75 -2.44
N ALA A 159 -11.17 0.34 -1.21
CA ALA A 159 -11.03 -1.07 -0.85
C ALA A 159 -12.30 -1.90 -1.09
N ALA A 160 -13.49 -1.30 -0.96
CA ALA A 160 -14.76 -1.94 -1.29
C ALA A 160 -14.88 -2.32 -2.79
N GLY A 161 -14.17 -1.62 -3.68
CA GLY A 161 -14.11 -2.00 -5.10
C GLY A 161 -13.17 -3.18 -5.36
N LYS A 162 -12.12 -3.33 -4.54
CA LYS A 162 -11.18 -4.44 -4.64
C LYS A 162 -11.72 -5.72 -4.03
N ASP A 163 -12.49 -5.61 -2.96
CA ASP A 163 -13.16 -6.73 -2.30
C ASP A 163 -14.65 -6.38 -2.10
N PRO A 164 -15.51 -6.83 -3.03
CA PRO A 164 -16.95 -6.52 -2.99
C PRO A 164 -17.71 -7.21 -1.84
N GLY A 165 -17.05 -8.04 -1.04
CA GLY A 165 -17.57 -8.56 0.22
C GLY A 165 -17.70 -7.52 1.32
N PHE A 166 -17.09 -6.33 1.14
CA PHE A 166 -17.13 -5.23 2.09
C PHE A 166 -17.83 -4.00 1.53
N SER A 167 -18.57 -3.28 2.37
CA SER A 167 -18.92 -1.88 2.11
C SER A 167 -17.88 -0.94 2.75
N PRO A 168 -17.75 0.32 2.27
CA PRO A 168 -16.86 1.29 2.89
C PRO A 168 -17.13 1.48 4.39
N ALA A 169 -18.40 1.63 4.77
CA ALA A 169 -18.82 1.79 6.16
C ALA A 169 -18.45 0.57 7.02
N MET A 170 -18.64 -0.66 6.48
CA MET A 170 -18.24 -1.89 7.18
C MET A 170 -16.74 -1.91 7.43
N LEU A 171 -15.91 -1.57 6.44
CA LEU A 171 -14.46 -1.49 6.61
C LEU A 171 -14.05 -0.47 7.68
N VAL A 172 -14.65 0.72 7.67
CA VAL A 172 -14.39 1.76 8.68
C VAL A 172 -14.71 1.23 10.09
N GLU A 173 -15.86 0.55 10.28
CA GLU A 173 -16.22 0.01 11.59
C GLU A 173 -15.34 -1.19 12.01
N MET A 174 -14.85 -2.00 11.07
CA MET A 174 -13.87 -3.04 11.37
C MET A 174 -12.54 -2.41 11.83
N LEU A 175 -12.06 -1.39 11.12
CA LEU A 175 -10.85 -0.68 11.50
C LEU A 175 -10.99 0.06 12.83
N ALA A 176 -12.15 0.64 13.13
CA ALA A 176 -12.42 1.32 14.39
C ALA A 176 -12.21 0.43 15.64
N ARG A 177 -12.29 -0.89 15.48
CA ARG A 177 -12.03 -1.88 16.55
C ARG A 177 -10.55 -2.20 16.73
N LYS A 178 -9.70 -1.77 15.79
CA LYS A 178 -8.25 -2.03 15.77
C LYS A 178 -7.48 -0.92 16.51
N GLY A 179 -6.17 -1.05 16.59
CA GLY A 179 -5.30 -0.02 17.16
C GLY A 179 -5.21 -0.03 18.68
N ARG A 180 -5.54 -1.16 19.34
CA ARG A 180 -5.41 -1.34 20.79
C ARG A 180 -4.05 -1.93 21.18
N PHE A 181 -3.00 -1.48 20.49
CA PHE A 181 -1.64 -1.99 20.68
C PHE A 181 -0.93 -1.25 21.82
N ARG A 182 -0.03 -1.98 22.49
CA ARG A 182 0.90 -1.51 23.52
C ARG A 182 2.30 -1.38 22.92
N ALA A 183 3.21 -0.77 23.67
CA ALA A 183 4.61 -0.62 23.22
C ALA A 183 5.28 -1.98 22.92
N GLU A 184 4.98 -2.98 23.73
CA GLU A 184 5.53 -4.34 23.59
C GLU A 184 5.14 -5.01 22.28
N ASP A 185 3.96 -4.69 21.73
CA ASP A 185 3.45 -5.27 20.48
C ASP A 185 4.30 -4.84 19.26
N PHE A 186 5.02 -3.74 19.39
CA PHE A 186 5.90 -3.22 18.34
C PHE A 186 7.37 -3.63 18.50
N ALA A 187 7.74 -4.26 19.62
CA ALA A 187 9.14 -4.58 19.94
C ALA A 187 9.81 -5.52 18.93
N GLY A 188 9.03 -6.39 18.27
CA GLY A 188 9.52 -7.30 17.23
C GLY A 188 9.64 -6.69 15.82
N LEU A 189 9.27 -5.41 15.65
CA LEU A 189 9.31 -4.75 14.36
C LEU A 189 10.62 -3.96 14.19
N SER A 190 11.23 -4.07 13.01
CA SER A 190 12.44 -3.29 12.64
C SER A 190 12.02 -1.86 12.25
N LEU A 191 11.77 -1.02 13.26
CA LEU A 191 11.32 0.36 13.08
C LEU A 191 12.51 1.33 12.95
N SER A 192 12.35 2.39 12.15
CA SER A 192 13.32 3.48 12.01
C SER A 192 13.44 4.31 13.29
N SER A 193 12.35 4.38 14.08
CA SER A 193 12.31 5.03 15.39
C SER A 193 11.18 4.42 16.24
N ALA A 194 11.32 4.52 17.57
CA ALA A 194 10.27 4.07 18.47
C ALA A 194 8.97 4.87 18.25
N PRO A 195 7.80 4.20 18.15
CA PRO A 195 6.54 4.86 17.86
C PRO A 195 6.05 5.65 19.07
N ASN A 196 5.59 6.87 18.84
CA ASN A 196 4.87 7.63 19.88
C ASN A 196 3.41 7.14 19.95
N LEU A 197 3.09 6.33 20.95
CA LEU A 197 1.75 5.75 21.12
C LEU A 197 0.65 6.78 21.27
N GLY A 198 0.94 7.92 21.92
CA GLY A 198 -0.03 9.02 22.06
C GLY A 198 -0.40 9.63 20.72
N ASP A 199 0.62 9.90 19.89
CA ASP A 199 0.44 10.42 18.53
C ASP A 199 -0.26 9.40 17.60
N LEU A 200 0.12 8.12 17.66
CA LEU A 200 -0.55 7.06 16.93
C LEU A 200 -2.03 6.96 17.27
N LYS A 201 -2.35 6.97 18.58
CA LYS A 201 -3.73 6.90 19.07
C LYS A 201 -4.54 8.11 18.62
N HIS A 202 -3.99 9.30 18.74
CA HIS A 202 -4.66 10.53 18.32
C HIS A 202 -4.92 10.53 16.82
N THR A 203 -3.89 10.27 16.00
CA THR A 203 -4.01 10.14 14.56
C THR A 203 -5.06 9.09 14.17
N TRP A 204 -5.09 7.95 14.86
CA TRP A 204 -6.04 6.88 14.57
C TRP A 204 -7.47 7.30 14.85
N LEU A 205 -7.76 7.85 16.02
CA LEU A 205 -9.11 8.27 16.39
C LEU A 205 -9.64 9.36 15.45
N ASP A 206 -8.80 10.33 15.10
CA ASP A 206 -9.16 11.40 14.17
C ASP A 206 -9.42 10.84 12.75
N SER A 207 -8.57 9.91 12.29
CA SER A 207 -8.73 9.32 10.96
C SER A 207 -9.99 8.45 10.86
N ILE A 208 -10.37 7.72 11.91
CA ILE A 208 -11.61 6.96 11.96
C ILE A 208 -12.84 7.87 12.00
N ALA A 209 -12.80 8.95 12.81
CA ALA A 209 -13.89 9.93 12.85
C ALA A 209 -14.11 10.58 11.48
N ALA A 210 -13.02 10.99 10.81
CA ALA A 210 -13.07 11.55 9.46
C ALA A 210 -13.54 10.51 8.42
N ALA A 211 -13.16 9.23 8.57
CA ALA A 211 -13.58 8.16 7.67
C ALA A 211 -15.08 7.87 7.77
N ARG A 212 -15.64 7.88 8.98
CA ARG A 212 -17.10 7.75 9.19
C ARG A 212 -17.87 8.87 8.52
N TRP A 213 -17.42 10.11 8.72
CA TRP A 213 -18.02 11.26 8.07
C TRP A 213 -17.97 11.13 6.54
N LEU A 214 -16.79 10.84 5.97
CA LEU A 214 -16.60 10.70 4.54
C LEU A 214 -17.52 9.61 3.93
N SER A 215 -17.66 8.47 4.61
CA SER A 215 -18.50 7.36 4.15
C SER A 215 -19.99 7.73 4.12
N GLY A 216 -20.42 8.72 4.91
CA GLY A 216 -21.80 9.23 4.90
C GLY A 216 -22.06 10.32 3.86
N GLU A 217 -21.02 11.03 3.41
CA GLU A 217 -21.12 12.16 2.48
C GLU A 217 -20.97 11.76 1.01
N LEU A 218 -20.26 10.66 0.73
CA LEU A 218 -20.00 10.25 -0.64
C LEU A 218 -21.20 9.52 -1.26
N PRO A 219 -21.50 9.74 -2.56
CA PRO A 219 -22.54 9.04 -3.28
C PRO A 219 -22.30 7.53 -3.29
N SER A 220 -23.30 6.73 -2.89
CA SER A 220 -23.17 5.27 -2.77
C SER A 220 -22.77 4.58 -4.09
N GLU A 221 -23.16 5.15 -5.23
CA GLU A 221 -22.81 4.68 -6.57
C GLU A 221 -21.33 4.84 -6.91
N ASP A 222 -20.61 5.67 -6.16
CA ASP A 222 -19.17 5.87 -6.31
C ASP A 222 -18.35 4.91 -5.43
N ALA A 223 -19.01 4.07 -4.62
CA ALA A 223 -18.32 3.13 -3.75
C ALA A 223 -17.39 2.22 -4.57
N GLY A 224 -16.15 2.09 -4.10
CA GLY A 224 -15.12 1.30 -4.79
C GLY A 224 -14.29 2.07 -5.79
N CYS A 225 -14.42 3.40 -5.92
CA CYS A 225 -13.53 4.20 -6.75
C CYS A 225 -12.45 4.93 -5.95
N LEU A 226 -11.39 5.37 -6.65
CA LEU A 226 -10.50 6.45 -6.25
C LEU A 226 -10.95 7.73 -6.94
N TYR A 227 -10.74 8.89 -6.31
CA TYR A 227 -11.03 10.18 -6.92
C TYR A 227 -9.76 10.82 -7.47
N TRP A 228 -9.76 11.05 -8.77
CA TRP A 228 -8.70 11.74 -9.50
C TRP A 228 -9.05 13.21 -9.70
N ASP A 229 -8.14 14.10 -9.35
CA ASP A 229 -8.26 15.54 -9.66
C ASP A 229 -7.44 15.87 -10.91
N PRO A 230 -8.07 16.13 -12.05
CA PRO A 230 -7.38 16.47 -13.29
C PRO A 230 -6.56 17.75 -13.20
N ALA A 231 -6.97 18.70 -12.35
CA ALA A 231 -6.30 20.00 -12.21
C ALA A 231 -4.94 19.85 -11.50
N SER A 232 -4.89 19.11 -10.39
CA SER A 232 -3.67 18.81 -9.68
C SER A 232 -2.92 17.59 -10.23
N ARG A 233 -3.57 16.79 -11.09
CA ARG A 233 -3.08 15.51 -11.61
C ARG A 233 -2.69 14.53 -10.49
N LYS A 234 -3.56 14.41 -9.48
CA LYS A 234 -3.35 13.56 -8.30
C LYS A 234 -4.63 12.83 -7.92
N PHE A 235 -4.46 11.67 -7.30
CA PHE A 235 -5.51 11.08 -6.51
C PHE A 235 -5.64 11.84 -5.20
N VAL A 236 -6.87 12.15 -4.82
CA VAL A 236 -7.16 13.02 -3.68
C VAL A 236 -8.19 12.39 -2.73
N THR A 237 -8.13 12.77 -1.46
CA THR A 237 -9.26 12.58 -0.56
C THR A 237 -10.36 13.55 -0.97
N PRO A 238 -11.54 13.06 -1.40
CA PRO A 238 -12.60 13.94 -1.90
C PRO A 238 -13.13 14.86 -0.79
N SER A 239 -13.38 16.10 -1.14
CA SER A 239 -13.97 17.10 -0.23
C SER A 239 -14.68 18.20 -1.02
N GLY A 240 -15.80 18.69 -0.50
CA GLY A 240 -16.57 19.77 -1.12
C GLY A 240 -17.20 19.35 -2.46
N ASP A 241 -17.02 20.17 -3.51
CA ASP A 241 -17.60 19.92 -4.83
C ASP A 241 -16.90 18.78 -5.56
N LEU A 242 -17.62 17.67 -5.73
CA LEU A 242 -17.11 16.46 -6.40
C LEU A 242 -17.20 16.52 -7.93
N THR A 243 -17.93 17.49 -8.50
CA THR A 243 -18.18 17.54 -9.96
C THR A 243 -16.91 17.73 -10.78
N ARG A 244 -15.86 18.27 -10.18
CA ARG A 244 -14.53 18.47 -10.78
C ARG A 244 -13.64 17.22 -10.71
N LEU A 245 -14.02 16.22 -9.93
CA LEU A 245 -13.24 15.01 -9.71
C LEU A 245 -13.69 13.90 -10.65
N VAL A 246 -12.74 13.12 -11.13
CA VAL A 246 -13.01 11.96 -11.98
C VAL A 246 -12.97 10.69 -11.11
N ARG A 247 -14.03 9.89 -11.21
CA ARG A 247 -14.09 8.57 -10.57
C ARG A 247 -13.20 7.60 -11.32
N HIS A 248 -12.24 7.02 -10.63
CA HIS A 248 -11.32 6.04 -11.17
C HIS A 248 -11.58 4.68 -10.53
N PHE A 249 -12.11 3.76 -11.32
CA PHE A 249 -12.35 2.38 -10.91
C PHE A 249 -11.20 1.49 -11.33
N GLY A 250 -10.97 0.42 -10.56
CA GLY A 250 -9.98 -0.58 -10.91
C GLY A 250 -10.43 -1.51 -12.04
N SER A 251 -9.48 -2.22 -12.59
CA SER A 251 -9.70 -3.23 -13.64
C SER A 251 -8.64 -4.34 -13.54
N GLN A 252 -8.77 -5.37 -14.37
CA GLN A 252 -7.70 -6.37 -14.51
C GLN A 252 -6.43 -5.72 -15.04
N GLY A 253 -5.30 -5.94 -14.36
CA GLY A 253 -4.01 -5.32 -14.66
C GLY A 253 -3.85 -3.87 -14.22
N GLY A 254 -4.94 -3.22 -13.81
CA GLY A 254 -4.98 -1.79 -13.49
C GLY A 254 -5.07 -0.92 -14.75
N VAL A 255 -5.52 0.32 -14.57
CA VAL A 255 -5.66 1.31 -15.64
C VAL A 255 -5.16 2.67 -15.17
N LEU A 256 -4.59 3.46 -16.08
CA LEU A 256 -4.20 4.84 -15.77
C LEU A 256 -5.42 5.77 -15.84
N PRO A 257 -5.46 6.84 -15.02
CA PRO A 257 -6.56 7.81 -15.10
C PRO A 257 -6.57 8.49 -16.46
N LEU A 258 -7.78 8.68 -17.01
CA LEU A 258 -7.98 9.43 -18.25
C LEU A 258 -7.67 10.91 -18.03
N ILE A 259 -6.84 11.49 -18.88
CA ILE A 259 -6.49 12.91 -18.86
C ILE A 259 -7.09 13.55 -20.12
N GLY A 260 -8.34 14.01 -20.03
CA GLY A 260 -9.05 14.67 -21.14
C GLY A 260 -9.10 13.83 -22.42
N ASP A 261 -9.13 14.47 -23.59
CA ASP A 261 -9.10 13.82 -24.91
C ASP A 261 -7.68 13.33 -25.32
N ALA A 262 -6.71 13.33 -24.42
CA ALA A 262 -5.38 12.84 -24.73
C ALA A 262 -5.38 11.30 -24.84
N PRO A 263 -4.64 10.72 -25.80
CA PRO A 263 -4.48 9.27 -25.88
C PRO A 263 -3.94 8.74 -24.56
N SER A 264 -4.38 7.54 -24.18
CA SER A 264 -4.04 6.90 -22.90
C SER A 264 -2.54 7.02 -22.60
N LEU A 265 -2.18 7.39 -21.38
CA LEU A 265 -0.78 7.55 -20.92
C LEU A 265 0.04 6.26 -20.99
N GLU A 266 -0.53 5.16 -21.50
CA GLU A 266 0.14 3.86 -21.63
C GLU A 266 1.43 3.90 -22.46
N SER A 267 1.57 4.88 -23.35
CA SER A 267 2.75 5.04 -24.21
C SER A 267 3.76 6.10 -23.72
N ASP A 268 3.45 6.85 -22.66
CA ASP A 268 4.29 7.97 -22.22
C ASP A 268 5.10 7.63 -20.96
N ALA A 269 6.41 7.41 -21.14
CA ALA A 269 7.35 7.19 -20.05
C ALA A 269 7.42 8.38 -19.06
N ALA A 270 7.12 9.61 -19.54
CA ALA A 270 7.07 10.82 -18.71
C ALA A 270 5.85 10.81 -17.78
N ALA A 271 4.70 10.31 -18.23
CA ALA A 271 3.50 10.19 -17.42
C ALA A 271 3.64 9.09 -16.35
N ARG A 272 4.37 8.01 -16.65
CA ARG A 272 4.74 7.00 -15.64
C ARG A 272 5.63 7.58 -14.55
N ARG A 273 6.59 8.47 -14.91
CA ARG A 273 7.41 9.20 -13.94
C ARG A 273 6.57 10.14 -13.08
N LEU A 274 5.65 10.91 -13.67
CA LEU A 274 4.79 11.84 -12.94
C LEU A 274 3.87 11.12 -11.93
N LEU A 275 3.37 9.92 -12.25
CA LEU A 275 2.60 9.11 -11.31
C LEU A 275 3.49 8.56 -10.18
N ALA A 276 4.72 8.18 -10.45
CA ALA A 276 5.68 7.76 -9.43
C ALA A 276 6.16 8.95 -8.56
N GLU A 277 6.41 10.12 -9.17
CA GLU A 277 6.87 11.32 -8.48
C GLU A 277 5.77 11.98 -7.62
N ASN A 278 4.48 11.86 -8.01
CA ASN A 278 3.36 12.36 -7.20
C ASN A 278 3.15 11.58 -5.89
N VAL A 279 3.77 10.43 -5.74
CA VAL A 279 3.78 9.63 -4.51
C VAL A 279 4.87 10.07 -3.54
N THR A 280 5.87 10.84 -3.99
CA THR A 280 7.09 11.17 -3.22
C THR A 280 7.13 12.59 -2.64
N LEU A 281 6.09 13.41 -2.79
CA LEU A 281 6.07 14.74 -2.18
C LEU A 281 5.52 14.67 -0.74
N PRO A 282 6.29 15.08 0.28
CA PRO A 282 5.78 15.13 1.65
C PRO A 282 4.65 16.15 1.73
N ILE A 283 3.47 15.69 2.14
CA ILE A 283 2.37 16.59 2.54
C ILE A 283 2.83 17.24 3.85
N GLN A 284 3.19 18.51 3.81
CA GLN A 284 3.37 19.25 5.05
C GLN A 284 2.03 19.23 5.81
N PRO A 285 2.01 18.82 7.09
CA PRO A 285 0.78 18.83 7.88
C PRO A 285 0.31 20.28 8.01
N GLN A 286 -0.84 20.60 7.42
CA GLN A 286 -1.51 21.86 7.74
C GLN A 286 -1.95 21.79 9.19
N ALA A 287 -1.31 22.59 10.03
CA ALA A 287 -1.70 22.76 11.42
C ALA A 287 -3.18 23.18 11.50
N PRO A 288 -4.01 22.56 12.34
CA PRO A 288 -5.40 22.94 12.47
C PRO A 288 -5.48 24.39 12.97
N LYS A 289 -6.21 25.24 12.21
CA LYS A 289 -6.49 26.61 12.61
C LYS A 289 -7.20 26.57 13.99
N ARG A 290 -6.51 27.01 15.04
CA ARG A 290 -7.09 27.16 16.38
C ARG A 290 -8.29 28.10 16.28
N ARG A 291 -9.49 27.58 16.51
CA ARG A 291 -10.67 28.41 16.75
C ARG A 291 -10.42 29.21 18.03
N SER A 292 -10.34 30.51 17.91
CA SER A 292 -10.28 31.42 19.07
C SER A 292 -11.60 31.34 19.81
N VAL A 293 -11.60 30.69 20.97
CA VAL A 293 -12.71 30.79 21.93
C VAL A 293 -12.66 32.16 22.55
N LYS A 294 -13.56 33.04 22.17
CA LYS A 294 -13.78 34.30 22.86
C LYS A 294 -14.28 34.00 24.28
N ARG A 295 -13.43 34.17 25.27
CA ARG A 295 -13.83 34.20 26.68
C ARG A 295 -14.72 35.42 26.91
N GLY A 296 -16.02 35.17 27.15
CA GLY A 296 -16.92 36.20 27.65
C GLY A 296 -16.48 36.67 29.04
N ARG A 297 -16.39 37.99 29.23
CA ARG A 297 -16.18 38.60 30.53
C ARG A 297 -17.43 38.42 31.41
N PRO A 298 -17.31 38.10 32.69
CA PRO A 298 -18.45 38.13 33.59
C PRO A 298 -18.88 39.59 33.82
N LYS A 299 -20.18 39.85 33.79
CA LYS A 299 -20.77 41.10 34.23
C LYS A 299 -20.85 41.06 35.74
N THR A 300 -20.28 42.09 36.35
CA THR A 300 -20.49 42.49 37.76
C THR A 300 -21.93 42.90 37.99
#